data_425bdecd56d4697aad14bad0e0a465b1
#
_entry.id   425bdecd56d4697aad14bad0e0a465b1
#
_cell.length_a   1.000
_cell.length_b   1.000
_cell.length_c   1.000
_cell.angle_alpha   90.00
_cell.angle_beta   90.00
_cell.angle_gamma   90.00
#
_symmetry.space_group_name_H-M   'P 1'
#
loop_
_entity.id
_entity.type
_entity.pdbx_description
1 polymer ?
#
loop_
_entity_poly.entity_id
_entity_poly.type
_entity_poly.pdbx_seq_one_letter_code
_entity_poly.pdbx_strand_id
1 'polypeptide(L)'
;MAHKIFKVLQDKFSDRICEAYTYRGDDLVVVDKSVIREACRFLRDDANLKFDMLVDLAGVDYLGRDPRFEVVYHLLSLKNNDRIRLKVPVNERDAQLPTVSDIWQIANWYERETWDMFGIRFKGHPDLRRLLMYDEFKGHPLRKDYPITKRQPLVGATFSKNGTTSPSLDLTHKAMDEYVSKENGMKVKHMFLNMGPSHPAMHGVIKIILELDGEKVVSSDLGIGYLHRSFEKHSESIYYNGVFPYTDRLNYVSPLINNAGYAATVEKLLGISATERCKYIRMIMSEISRIADHLTCIGAVAMEMGAMTAFLYFMQAREYMYELIEEVTGARVTISYVRVGGVKGDLPPGFEQRVHAKLKKVRHEIKEVHKLLTRNRIFVDRTQHVGVISKEDAISYSFTGPMLRACGVEYDIRKAFPYSNYDQVNFEIPVGQNGDIYDRYLVRMEEMEQSMHIIQQAFQRMPQGAVMVDFEGKEIPAEKMADLGKFGQTHDLLHQVAVTDPTLLGSNKPYHDQVYARDKRVTLPAKEKTYGSIEGLMNHFMLIMEGYGIRPPRGEGYLAVEAANGELGFYIVSDGTDMAYRVRCRPPCFAFVAGFHKMIEGAQVADIIPTFGSINMIAGELDR
;
A
#
# COMPACT_ATOMS: atom_id res chain seq x y z
N MET A 1 16.97 -2.05 19.92
CA MET A 1 16.25 -0.74 19.92
C MET A 1 14.88 -0.83 20.56
N ALA A 2 14.09 -1.84 20.30
CA ALA A 2 12.76 -2.06 20.90
C ALA A 2 12.71 -1.82 22.42
N HIS A 3 13.57 -2.47 23.19
CA HIS A 3 13.64 -2.26 24.63
C HIS A 3 13.87 -0.80 25.07
N LYS A 4 14.55 0.01 24.24
CA LYS A 4 14.79 1.43 24.55
C LYS A 4 13.50 2.24 24.39
N ILE A 5 12.74 2.02 23.30
CA ILE A 5 11.48 2.73 23.03
C ILE A 5 10.42 2.34 24.09
N PHE A 6 10.30 1.05 24.39
CA PHE A 6 9.37 0.55 25.40
C PHE A 6 9.64 1.17 26.76
N LYS A 7 10.93 1.18 27.19
CA LYS A 7 11.34 1.78 28.45
C LYS A 7 11.00 3.27 28.51
N VAL A 8 11.31 4.04 27.46
CA VAL A 8 11.04 5.48 27.40
C VAL A 8 9.53 5.77 27.49
N LEU A 9 8.69 4.98 26.80
CA LEU A 9 7.24 5.10 26.89
C LEU A 9 6.75 4.72 28.28
N GLN A 10 7.27 3.66 28.87
CA GLN A 10 6.89 3.19 30.21
C GLN A 10 7.32 4.18 31.29
N ASP A 11 8.52 4.73 31.21
CA ASP A 11 9.02 5.75 32.14
C ASP A 11 8.17 7.03 32.09
N LYS A 12 7.61 7.39 30.92
CA LYS A 12 6.82 8.61 30.74
C LYS A 12 5.34 8.45 31.05
N PHE A 13 4.74 7.32 30.67
CA PHE A 13 3.28 7.11 30.77
C PHE A 13 2.90 6.03 31.80
N SER A 14 3.88 5.38 32.43
CA SER A 14 3.72 4.42 33.53
C SER A 14 2.61 3.38 33.29
N ASP A 15 1.60 3.37 34.14
CA ASP A 15 0.44 2.47 34.15
C ASP A 15 -0.53 2.65 32.97
N ARG A 16 -0.34 3.69 32.15
CA ARG A 16 -1.11 3.90 30.90
C ARG A 16 -0.57 3.13 29.69
N ILE A 17 0.59 2.52 29.82
CA ILE A 17 1.09 1.52 28.89
C ILE A 17 0.63 0.15 29.39
N CYS A 18 -0.39 -0.41 28.72
CA CYS A 18 -1.01 -1.66 29.13
C CYS A 18 -0.10 -2.87 28.85
N GLU A 19 0.58 -2.86 27.71
CA GLU A 19 1.43 -3.95 27.24
C GLU A 19 2.46 -3.42 26.24
N ALA A 20 3.67 -4.01 26.21
CA ALA A 20 4.71 -3.72 25.22
C ALA A 20 5.48 -5.01 24.90
N TYR A 21 5.55 -5.35 23.61
CA TYR A 21 6.16 -6.60 23.16
C TYR A 21 6.62 -6.54 21.70
N THR A 22 7.47 -7.47 21.32
CA THR A 22 7.88 -7.67 19.92
C THR A 22 7.28 -8.96 19.38
N TYR A 23 6.65 -8.90 18.20
CA TYR A 23 6.09 -10.07 17.54
C TYR A 23 6.48 -10.10 16.06
N ARG A 24 7.09 -11.21 15.61
CA ARG A 24 7.53 -11.37 14.20
C ARG A 24 8.41 -10.21 13.69
N GLY A 25 9.20 -9.60 14.58
CA GLY A 25 10.04 -8.45 14.27
C GLY A 25 9.33 -7.10 14.24
N ASP A 26 8.04 -7.05 14.58
CA ASP A 26 7.29 -5.80 14.77
C ASP A 26 7.26 -5.44 16.26
N ASP A 27 7.55 -4.19 16.57
CA ASP A 27 7.46 -3.64 17.92
C ASP A 27 6.08 -3.06 18.17
N LEU A 28 5.42 -3.52 19.23
CA LEU A 28 4.04 -3.19 19.56
C LEU A 28 3.91 -2.65 20.97
N VAL A 29 3.07 -1.63 21.13
CA VAL A 29 2.72 -1.06 22.43
C VAL A 29 1.22 -0.88 22.51
N VAL A 30 0.59 -1.44 23.54
CA VAL A 30 -0.83 -1.23 23.82
C VAL A 30 -0.94 -0.04 24.79
N VAL A 31 -1.63 1.00 24.34
CA VAL A 31 -1.73 2.30 25.00
C VAL A 31 -3.17 2.57 25.42
N ASP A 32 -3.37 3.06 26.65
CA ASP A 32 -4.69 3.51 27.10
C ASP A 32 -5.19 4.70 26.25
N LYS A 33 -6.47 4.70 25.90
CA LYS A 33 -7.09 5.73 25.06
C LYS A 33 -6.94 7.15 25.58
N SER A 34 -6.77 7.33 26.89
CA SER A 34 -6.66 8.65 27.53
C SER A 34 -5.36 9.37 27.19
N VAL A 35 -4.29 8.62 26.89
CA VAL A 35 -2.94 9.19 26.64
C VAL A 35 -2.45 9.03 25.19
N ILE A 36 -3.23 8.43 24.31
CA ILE A 36 -2.79 8.14 22.93
C ILE A 36 -2.30 9.40 22.20
N ARG A 37 -3.02 10.52 22.29
CA ARG A 37 -2.63 11.77 21.63
C ARG A 37 -1.31 12.31 22.17
N GLU A 38 -1.12 12.26 23.48
CA GLU A 38 0.11 12.71 24.13
C GLU A 38 1.28 11.79 23.81
N ALA A 39 1.04 10.47 23.75
CA ALA A 39 2.03 9.48 23.31
C ALA A 39 2.45 9.70 21.85
N CYS A 40 1.50 9.93 20.95
CA CYS A 40 1.78 10.25 19.54
C CYS A 40 2.61 11.55 19.41
N ARG A 41 2.21 12.62 20.11
CA ARG A 41 2.94 13.89 20.10
C ARG A 41 4.37 13.71 20.66
N PHE A 42 4.51 12.99 21.74
CA PHE A 42 5.81 12.71 22.33
C PHE A 42 6.71 11.91 21.38
N LEU A 43 6.20 10.85 20.75
CA LEU A 43 6.98 10.05 19.79
C LEU A 43 7.44 10.87 18.58
N ARG A 44 6.63 11.82 18.10
CA ARG A 44 7.00 12.73 17.02
C ARG A 44 8.05 13.74 17.46
N ASP A 45 7.85 14.39 18.60
CA ASP A 45 8.60 15.59 19.01
C ASP A 45 9.93 15.27 19.72
N ASP A 46 10.08 14.06 20.30
CA ASP A 46 11.33 13.65 20.95
C ASP A 46 12.47 13.55 19.92
N ALA A 47 13.56 14.26 20.19
CA ALA A 47 14.69 14.40 19.26
C ALA A 47 15.43 13.07 18.96
N ASN A 48 15.32 12.07 19.86
CA ASN A 48 15.95 10.77 19.72
C ASN A 48 15.05 9.75 19.02
N LEU A 49 13.72 9.87 19.20
CA LEU A 49 12.74 8.94 18.64
C LEU A 49 12.27 9.38 17.27
N LYS A 50 11.82 10.61 17.15
CA LYS A 50 11.46 11.30 15.92
C LYS A 50 10.62 10.46 14.95
N PHE A 51 9.45 10.00 15.41
CA PHE A 51 8.48 9.32 14.56
C PHE A 51 7.73 10.34 13.70
N ASP A 52 8.37 10.73 12.60
CA ASP A 52 7.93 11.82 11.73
C ASP A 52 6.67 11.48 10.95
N MET A 53 6.41 10.20 10.68
CA MET A 53 5.33 9.76 9.80
C MET A 53 4.33 8.86 10.51
N LEU A 54 3.04 9.16 10.33
CA LEU A 54 1.94 8.21 10.56
C LEU A 54 1.70 7.43 9.26
N VAL A 55 2.33 6.26 9.15
CA VAL A 55 2.29 5.43 7.93
C VAL A 55 0.89 4.90 7.66
N ASP A 56 0.19 4.41 8.69
CA ASP A 56 -1.18 3.89 8.57
C ASP A 56 -1.93 4.01 9.89
N LEU A 57 -3.27 4.12 9.80
CA LEU A 57 -4.19 4.05 10.92
C LEU A 57 -5.36 3.16 10.54
N ALA A 58 -5.59 2.10 11.29
CA ALA A 58 -6.61 1.11 10.96
C ALA A 58 -7.43 0.69 12.19
N GLY A 59 -8.72 0.40 11.96
CA GLY A 59 -9.57 -0.25 12.95
C GLY A 59 -9.57 -1.77 12.81
N VAL A 60 -9.74 -2.45 13.95
CA VAL A 60 -10.01 -3.89 14.02
C VAL A 60 -11.24 -4.09 14.91
N ASP A 61 -12.18 -4.91 14.44
CA ASP A 61 -13.38 -5.29 15.20
C ASP A 61 -13.23 -6.72 15.74
N TYR A 62 -13.07 -6.85 17.03
CA TYR A 62 -13.05 -8.12 17.74
C TYR A 62 -14.42 -8.45 18.33
N LEU A 63 -15.40 -8.75 17.46
CA LEU A 63 -16.77 -9.08 17.86
C LEU A 63 -16.78 -10.14 18.97
N GLY A 64 -17.50 -9.86 20.05
CA GLY A 64 -17.59 -10.74 21.21
C GLY A 64 -16.51 -10.52 22.27
N ARG A 65 -15.57 -9.58 22.09
CA ARG A 65 -14.61 -9.16 23.13
C ARG A 65 -15.06 -7.87 23.81
N ASP A 66 -14.51 -7.62 24.99
CA ASP A 66 -14.58 -6.36 25.69
C ASP A 66 -13.15 -5.95 26.14
N PRO A 67 -12.58 -4.87 25.61
CA PRO A 67 -13.11 -3.96 24.58
C PRO A 67 -13.24 -4.60 23.18
N ARG A 68 -14.30 -4.20 22.45
CA ARG A 68 -14.63 -4.75 21.13
C ARG A 68 -13.69 -4.27 20.03
N PHE A 69 -13.37 -2.98 20.01
CA PHE A 69 -12.57 -2.40 18.94
C PHE A 69 -11.13 -2.19 19.37
N GLU A 70 -10.25 -2.16 18.38
CA GLU A 70 -8.86 -1.75 18.54
C GLU A 70 -8.49 -0.83 17.39
N VAL A 71 -7.88 0.32 17.70
CA VAL A 71 -7.32 1.22 16.69
C VAL A 71 -5.81 1.08 16.70
N VAL A 72 -5.26 0.82 15.52
CA VAL A 72 -3.85 0.51 15.30
C VAL A 72 -3.19 1.67 14.55
N TYR A 73 -2.12 2.22 15.11
CA TYR A 73 -1.33 3.29 14.52
C TYR A 73 0.04 2.72 14.14
N HIS A 74 0.43 2.83 12.88
CA HIS A 74 1.76 2.49 12.40
C HIS A 74 2.59 3.75 12.24
N LEU A 75 3.64 3.89 13.04
CA LEU A 75 4.53 5.05 13.02
C LEU A 75 5.89 4.67 12.48
N LEU A 76 6.52 5.61 11.76
CA LEU A 76 7.85 5.48 11.19
C LEU A 76 8.72 6.68 11.55
N SER A 77 9.94 6.41 11.99
CA SER A 77 11.01 7.39 12.12
C SER A 77 11.91 7.32 10.89
N LEU A 78 11.88 8.35 10.05
CA LEU A 78 12.75 8.44 8.87
C LEU A 78 14.22 8.60 9.26
N LYS A 79 14.49 9.25 10.40
CA LYS A 79 15.85 9.48 10.89
C LYS A 79 16.52 8.19 11.35
N ASN A 80 15.77 7.34 12.06
CA ASN A 80 16.31 6.15 12.72
C ASN A 80 16.05 4.86 11.93
N ASN A 81 15.17 4.91 10.89
CA ASN A 81 14.60 3.74 10.21
C ASN A 81 13.94 2.77 11.21
N ASP A 82 13.23 3.32 12.21
CA ASP A 82 12.51 2.55 13.22
C ASP A 82 11.00 2.59 12.94
N ARG A 83 10.33 1.46 13.17
CA ARG A 83 8.86 1.34 13.12
C ARG A 83 8.32 0.94 14.48
N ILE A 84 7.18 1.51 14.85
CA ILE A 84 6.42 1.10 16.03
C ILE A 84 4.94 1.03 15.71
N ARG A 85 4.27 0.05 16.30
CA ARG A 85 2.81 -0.10 16.23
C ARG A 85 2.22 0.23 17.59
N LEU A 86 1.37 1.27 17.64
CA LEU A 86 0.57 1.56 18.82
C LEU A 86 -0.82 0.97 18.63
N LYS A 87 -1.32 0.32 19.66
CA LYS A 87 -2.66 -0.30 19.68
C LYS A 87 -3.47 0.31 20.80
N VAL A 88 -4.69 0.73 20.48
CA VAL A 88 -5.58 1.37 21.46
C VAL A 88 -6.88 0.59 21.51
N PRO A 89 -7.12 -0.14 22.61
CA PRO A 89 -8.39 -0.80 22.85
C PRO A 89 -9.52 0.23 23.05
N VAL A 90 -10.67 0.01 22.39
CA VAL A 90 -11.80 0.94 22.41
C VAL A 90 -13.09 0.16 22.68
N ASN A 91 -13.81 0.58 23.72
CA ASN A 91 -15.07 -0.05 24.08
C ASN A 91 -16.19 0.37 23.10
N GLU A 92 -17.10 -0.54 22.78
CA GLU A 92 -18.22 -0.26 21.86
C GLU A 92 -19.17 0.82 22.39
N ARG A 93 -19.41 0.84 23.72
CA ARG A 93 -20.31 1.84 24.34
C ARG A 93 -19.76 3.26 24.29
N ASP A 94 -18.44 3.40 24.22
CA ASP A 94 -17.74 4.67 24.14
C ASP A 94 -16.66 4.57 23.04
N ALA A 95 -17.12 4.37 21.80
CA ALA A 95 -16.28 4.23 20.61
C ALA A 95 -15.74 5.59 20.16
N GLN A 96 -14.92 6.22 21.01
CA GLN A 96 -14.32 7.52 20.76
C GLN A 96 -12.85 7.56 21.14
N LEU A 97 -12.04 8.28 20.33
CA LEU A 97 -10.63 8.59 20.56
C LEU A 97 -10.38 10.07 20.32
N PRO A 98 -9.34 10.67 20.91
CA PRO A 98 -8.91 12.01 20.51
C PRO A 98 -8.29 11.96 19.11
N THR A 99 -8.52 13.00 18.29
CA THR A 99 -7.88 13.14 16.99
C THR A 99 -6.36 13.38 17.12
N VAL A 100 -5.61 12.90 16.13
CA VAL A 100 -4.18 13.19 15.95
C VAL A 100 -3.92 13.95 14.63
N SER A 101 -4.97 14.51 14.01
CA SER A 101 -4.89 15.25 12.75
C SER A 101 -4.10 16.56 12.84
N ASP A 102 -3.91 17.10 14.04
CA ASP A 102 -3.02 18.24 14.33
C ASP A 102 -1.55 17.81 14.50
N ILE A 103 -1.29 16.51 14.64
CA ILE A 103 0.07 15.95 14.74
C ILE A 103 0.58 15.57 13.35
N TRP A 104 -0.22 14.84 12.57
CA TRP A 104 0.05 14.45 11.19
C TRP A 104 -1.17 14.75 10.32
N GLN A 105 -0.98 15.47 9.23
CA GLN A 105 -2.09 15.91 8.37
C GLN A 105 -2.84 14.73 7.73
N ILE A 106 -2.13 13.64 7.39
CA ILE A 106 -2.75 12.42 6.83
C ILE A 106 -3.76 11.77 7.77
N ALA A 107 -3.64 11.98 9.09
CA ALA A 107 -4.57 11.42 10.06
C ALA A 107 -6.02 11.87 9.80
N ASN A 108 -6.21 13.07 9.20
CA ASN A 108 -7.54 13.52 8.79
C ASN A 108 -8.27 12.44 7.96
N TRP A 109 -7.62 11.93 6.92
CA TRP A 109 -8.25 10.93 6.04
C TRP A 109 -8.29 9.54 6.67
N TYR A 110 -7.27 9.12 7.39
CA TYR A 110 -7.28 7.81 8.06
C TYR A 110 -8.33 7.73 9.18
N GLU A 111 -8.53 8.80 9.93
CA GLU A 111 -9.55 8.87 10.97
C GLU A 111 -10.97 8.88 10.36
N ARG A 112 -11.18 9.61 9.26
CA ARG A 112 -12.44 9.57 8.49
C ARG A 112 -12.73 8.16 7.98
N GLU A 113 -11.73 7.49 7.38
CA GLU A 113 -11.86 6.11 6.93
C GLU A 113 -12.21 5.16 8.07
N THR A 114 -11.53 5.27 9.21
CA THR A 114 -11.79 4.43 10.37
C THR A 114 -13.18 4.67 10.94
N TRP A 115 -13.65 5.92 10.98
CA TRP A 115 -15.02 6.22 11.35
C TRP A 115 -16.02 5.69 10.32
N ASP A 116 -15.77 5.87 9.04
CA ASP A 116 -16.65 5.40 7.97
C ASP A 116 -16.82 3.87 8.00
N MET A 117 -15.73 3.14 8.20
CA MET A 117 -15.69 1.67 8.14
C MET A 117 -16.13 0.99 9.46
N PHE A 118 -15.85 1.58 10.62
CA PHE A 118 -16.09 0.96 11.94
C PHE A 118 -17.01 1.75 12.86
N GLY A 119 -17.22 3.04 12.62
CA GLY A 119 -18.02 3.92 13.46
C GLY A 119 -17.30 4.44 14.70
N ILE A 120 -15.97 4.33 14.75
CA ILE A 120 -15.15 4.88 15.82
C ILE A 120 -14.99 6.38 15.58
N ARG A 121 -15.45 7.23 16.52
CA ARG A 121 -15.41 8.68 16.39
C ARG A 121 -14.08 9.26 16.88
N PHE A 122 -13.61 10.32 16.22
CA PHE A 122 -12.41 11.04 16.62
C PHE A 122 -12.80 12.43 17.16
N LYS A 123 -12.66 12.60 18.47
CA LYS A 123 -13.02 13.85 19.16
C LYS A 123 -12.03 14.96 18.78
N GLY A 124 -12.56 16.09 18.32
CA GLY A 124 -11.76 17.24 17.86
C GLY A 124 -11.31 17.14 16.41
N HIS A 125 -11.76 16.14 15.67
CA HIS A 125 -11.51 16.05 14.22
C HIS A 125 -12.18 17.23 13.49
N PRO A 126 -11.48 17.93 12.57
CA PRO A 126 -12.02 19.14 11.94
C PRO A 126 -13.18 18.86 10.97
N ASP A 127 -13.21 17.70 10.32
CA ASP A 127 -14.19 17.36 9.27
C ASP A 127 -14.46 15.85 9.25
N LEU A 128 -15.27 15.35 10.20
CA LEU A 128 -15.57 13.91 10.33
C LEU A 128 -16.80 13.54 9.49
N ARG A 129 -16.63 13.41 8.19
CA ARG A 129 -17.63 12.92 7.21
C ARG A 129 -17.16 11.62 6.54
N ARG A 130 -18.07 10.91 5.85
CA ARG A 130 -17.72 9.70 5.11
C ARG A 130 -16.66 9.99 4.05
N LEU A 131 -15.87 8.99 3.73
CA LEU A 131 -14.77 9.12 2.77
C LEU A 131 -14.91 8.15 1.59
N LEU A 132 -15.15 6.88 1.88
CA LEU A 132 -15.27 5.81 0.88
C LEU A 132 -16.72 5.45 0.56
N MET A 133 -17.60 5.53 1.55
CA MET A 133 -19.02 5.25 1.37
C MET A 133 -19.78 6.54 1.03
N TYR A 134 -20.90 6.41 0.31
CA TYR A 134 -21.80 7.52 0.04
C TYR A 134 -22.53 7.98 1.33
N ASP A 135 -22.95 9.24 1.37
CA ASP A 135 -23.43 9.88 2.61
C ASP A 135 -24.66 9.18 3.21
N GLU A 136 -25.57 8.67 2.37
CA GLU A 136 -26.79 7.99 2.78
C GLU A 136 -26.58 6.54 3.23
N PHE A 137 -25.33 6.01 3.14
CA PHE A 137 -25.02 4.65 3.54
C PHE A 137 -25.30 4.43 5.03
N LYS A 138 -26.06 3.37 5.37
CA LYS A 138 -26.45 3.06 6.74
C LYS A 138 -25.57 1.97 7.34
N GLY A 139 -24.84 2.30 8.39
CA GLY A 139 -23.97 1.40 9.13
C GLY A 139 -22.49 1.55 8.75
N HIS A 140 -21.69 0.56 9.13
CA HIS A 140 -20.24 0.55 8.99
C HIS A 140 -19.79 -0.81 8.42
N PRO A 141 -19.33 -0.86 7.16
CA PRO A 141 -19.24 -2.11 6.41
C PRO A 141 -18.15 -3.08 6.90
N LEU A 142 -17.07 -2.59 7.54
CA LEU A 142 -16.02 -3.47 8.05
C LEU A 142 -16.29 -4.04 9.44
N ARG A 143 -17.38 -3.65 10.11
CA ARG A 143 -17.80 -4.34 11.32
C ARG A 143 -18.12 -5.80 11.03
N LYS A 144 -17.81 -6.69 11.98
CA LYS A 144 -18.06 -8.13 11.84
C LYS A 144 -19.55 -8.49 11.88
N ASP A 145 -20.37 -7.67 12.53
CA ASP A 145 -21.83 -7.78 12.56
C ASP A 145 -22.52 -7.20 11.31
N TYR A 146 -21.77 -6.59 10.37
CA TYR A 146 -22.30 -6.14 9.09
C TYR A 146 -22.05 -7.23 8.02
N PRO A 147 -23.10 -7.96 7.56
CA PRO A 147 -22.89 -9.06 6.63
C PRO A 147 -22.52 -8.58 5.22
N ILE A 148 -21.58 -9.26 4.58
CA ILE A 148 -21.12 -8.95 3.23
C ILE A 148 -22.26 -9.02 2.18
N THR A 149 -23.28 -9.84 2.41
CA THR A 149 -24.44 -10.00 1.53
C THR A 149 -25.49 -8.90 1.68
N LYS A 150 -25.36 -8.04 2.67
CA LYS A 150 -26.34 -6.97 2.91
C LYS A 150 -26.25 -5.92 1.81
N ARG A 151 -27.31 -5.85 1.02
CA ARG A 151 -27.47 -4.82 -0.01
C ARG A 151 -28.30 -3.67 0.54
N GLN A 152 -27.92 -2.45 0.16
CA GLN A 152 -28.71 -1.27 0.37
C GLN A 152 -29.21 -0.77 -0.99
N PRO A 153 -30.48 -0.29 -1.10
CA PRO A 153 -30.95 0.29 -2.34
C PRO A 153 -30.06 1.50 -2.68
N LEU A 154 -29.62 1.56 -3.94
CA LEU A 154 -29.02 2.78 -4.45
C LEU A 154 -30.13 3.84 -4.40
N VAL A 155 -29.95 4.82 -3.53
CA VAL A 155 -30.76 6.02 -3.53
C VAL A 155 -30.39 6.71 -4.83
N GLY A 156 -31.26 6.63 -5.83
CA GLY A 156 -31.08 7.41 -7.06
C GLY A 156 -30.88 8.86 -6.63
N ALA A 157 -30.08 9.61 -7.36
CA ALA A 157 -29.96 11.05 -7.16
C ALA A 157 -31.35 11.68 -7.35
N THR A 158 -32.23 11.48 -6.38
CA THR A 158 -33.42 12.25 -6.23
C THR A 158 -32.92 13.63 -5.88
N PHE A 159 -32.90 14.52 -6.85
CA PHE A 159 -32.95 15.95 -6.55
C PHE A 159 -34.08 16.11 -5.54
N SER A 160 -33.71 16.14 -4.26
CA SER A 160 -34.69 16.28 -3.22
C SER A 160 -35.41 17.58 -3.48
N LYS A 161 -36.70 17.50 -3.76
CA LYS A 161 -37.57 18.68 -3.83
C LYS A 161 -37.57 19.49 -2.53
N ASN A 162 -36.91 19.01 -1.47
CA ASN A 162 -36.88 19.59 -0.13
C ASN A 162 -35.49 20.08 0.30
N GLY A 163 -34.54 20.34 -0.62
CA GLY A 163 -33.34 21.14 -0.33
C GLY A 163 -32.35 20.57 0.69
N THR A 164 -32.47 19.31 1.11
CA THR A 164 -31.44 18.65 1.92
C THR A 164 -30.36 18.11 1.00
N THR A 165 -29.38 18.93 0.76
CA THR A 165 -28.22 18.63 -0.07
C THR A 165 -27.18 17.87 0.74
N SER A 166 -26.51 16.91 0.09
CA SER A 166 -25.26 16.31 0.56
C SER A 166 -24.27 17.42 0.98
N PRO A 167 -23.47 17.24 2.04
CA PRO A 167 -22.44 18.22 2.46
C PRO A 167 -21.50 18.66 1.34
N SER A 168 -21.26 17.80 0.33
CA SER A 168 -20.51 18.16 -0.87
C SER A 168 -21.24 19.15 -1.80
N LEU A 169 -22.57 19.29 -1.67
CA LEU A 169 -23.35 20.33 -2.34
C LEU A 169 -23.48 21.61 -1.49
N ASP A 170 -23.19 21.56 -0.20
CA ASP A 170 -23.18 22.74 0.66
C ASP A 170 -22.10 23.76 0.23
N LEU A 171 -20.98 23.26 -0.34
CA LEU A 171 -19.99 24.13 -0.98
C LEU A 171 -20.59 24.88 -2.17
N THR A 172 -21.46 24.25 -2.98
CA THR A 172 -22.13 24.92 -4.09
C THR A 172 -23.19 25.92 -3.65
N HIS A 173 -23.77 25.78 -2.47
CA HIS A 173 -24.71 26.76 -1.91
C HIS A 173 -24.00 27.91 -1.21
N LYS A 174 -22.87 27.69 -0.54
CA LYS A 174 -22.01 28.76 -0.03
C LYS A 174 -21.37 29.60 -1.15
N ALA A 175 -21.32 29.05 -2.35
CA ALA A 175 -20.76 29.67 -3.55
C ALA A 175 -21.57 30.84 -4.10
N MET A 176 -22.77 31.07 -3.63
CA MET A 176 -23.57 32.23 -4.06
C MET A 176 -23.36 33.46 -3.19
N ASP A 177 -22.54 33.35 -2.13
CA ASP A 177 -22.19 34.49 -1.32
C ASP A 177 -21.17 35.38 -2.06
N GLU A 178 -21.46 36.65 -2.20
CA GLU A 178 -20.57 37.63 -2.78
C GLU A 178 -19.35 37.84 -1.85
N TYR A 179 -18.17 37.44 -2.31
CA TYR A 179 -16.92 37.75 -1.60
C TYR A 179 -16.42 39.14 -1.99
N VAL A 180 -15.95 39.89 -1.02
CA VAL A 180 -15.26 41.14 -1.26
C VAL A 180 -13.77 40.87 -1.42
N SER A 181 -13.22 41.08 -2.62
CA SER A 181 -11.78 40.92 -2.87
C SER A 181 -10.98 41.76 -1.90
N LYS A 182 -10.03 41.15 -1.21
CA LYS A 182 -9.14 41.85 -0.28
C LYS A 182 -8.19 42.86 -0.98
N GLU A 183 -7.92 42.66 -2.28
CA GLU A 183 -6.99 43.51 -3.04
C GLU A 183 -7.65 44.78 -3.61
N ASN A 184 -8.91 44.73 -4.03
CA ASN A 184 -9.53 45.83 -4.79
C ASN A 184 -10.87 46.30 -4.22
N GLY A 185 -11.38 45.73 -3.12
CA GLY A 185 -12.69 46.05 -2.53
C GLY A 185 -13.91 45.77 -3.43
N MET A 186 -13.71 45.08 -4.55
CA MET A 186 -14.77 44.71 -5.47
C MET A 186 -15.44 43.41 -5.03
N LYS A 187 -16.76 43.30 -5.23
CA LYS A 187 -17.50 42.07 -5.04
C LYS A 187 -17.15 41.10 -6.17
N VAL A 188 -16.51 39.98 -5.81
CA VAL A 188 -16.13 38.93 -6.76
C VAL A 188 -17.00 37.70 -6.49
N LYS A 189 -17.48 37.09 -7.55
CA LYS A 189 -18.18 35.80 -7.49
C LYS A 189 -17.18 34.70 -7.85
N HIS A 190 -16.89 33.79 -6.92
CA HIS A 190 -16.11 32.60 -7.22
C HIS A 190 -16.93 31.65 -8.10
N MET A 191 -16.24 30.97 -9.01
CA MET A 191 -16.83 29.94 -9.83
C MET A 191 -16.52 28.56 -9.22
N PHE A 192 -17.52 27.67 -9.24
CA PHE A 192 -17.32 26.27 -8.87
C PHE A 192 -17.22 25.41 -10.13
N LEU A 193 -16.12 24.65 -10.22
CA LEU A 193 -15.88 23.70 -11.29
C LEU A 193 -15.83 22.28 -10.71
N ASN A 194 -16.64 21.38 -11.28
CA ASN A 194 -16.65 19.98 -10.91
C ASN A 194 -15.92 19.15 -11.96
N MET A 195 -14.78 18.55 -11.59
CA MET A 195 -14.00 17.65 -12.44
C MET A 195 -14.19 16.20 -11.97
N GLY A 196 -14.78 15.37 -12.81
CA GLY A 196 -15.09 13.98 -12.53
C GLY A 196 -16.48 13.75 -11.88
N PRO A 197 -16.83 12.52 -11.48
CA PRO A 197 -15.98 11.32 -11.38
C PRO A 197 -15.61 10.67 -12.73
N SER A 198 -16.25 11.01 -13.82
CA SER A 198 -15.89 10.55 -15.18
C SER A 198 -15.30 11.70 -15.96
N HIS A 199 -13.99 11.82 -15.92
CA HIS A 199 -13.24 12.84 -16.67
C HIS A 199 -11.95 12.22 -17.22
N PRO A 200 -11.64 12.36 -18.53
CA PRO A 200 -10.52 11.64 -19.15
C PRO A 200 -9.15 11.97 -18.55
N ALA A 201 -8.96 13.19 -18.05
CA ALA A 201 -7.70 13.63 -17.45
C ALA A 201 -7.52 13.24 -15.96
N MET A 202 -8.48 12.52 -15.36
CA MET A 202 -8.39 12.12 -13.94
C MET A 202 -7.79 10.72 -13.74
N HIS A 203 -7.32 10.06 -14.79
CA HIS A 203 -6.73 8.71 -14.75
C HIS A 203 -7.50 7.66 -13.95
N GLY A 204 -8.79 7.91 -13.69
CA GLY A 204 -9.66 7.07 -12.90
C GLY A 204 -10.93 7.77 -12.48
N VAL A 205 -11.63 7.22 -11.50
CA VAL A 205 -12.92 7.73 -11.01
C VAL A 205 -12.72 8.48 -9.69
N ILE A 206 -12.38 9.75 -9.81
CA ILE A 206 -12.25 10.69 -8.69
C ILE A 206 -13.01 11.97 -9.00
N LYS A 207 -13.62 12.57 -8.00
CA LYS A 207 -14.32 13.85 -8.09
C LYS A 207 -13.51 14.94 -7.44
N ILE A 208 -13.21 16.00 -8.16
CA ILE A 208 -12.56 17.19 -7.63
C ILE A 208 -13.53 18.36 -7.80
N ILE A 209 -13.92 18.97 -6.71
CA ILE A 209 -14.71 20.21 -6.70
C ILE A 209 -13.73 21.33 -6.45
N LEU A 210 -13.65 22.27 -7.37
CA LEU A 210 -12.75 23.42 -7.34
C LEU A 210 -13.55 24.69 -7.11
N GLU A 211 -13.06 25.52 -6.22
CA GLU A 211 -13.45 26.90 -6.08
C GLU A 211 -12.41 27.78 -6.77
N LEU A 212 -12.84 28.60 -7.72
CA LEU A 212 -11.97 29.35 -8.61
C LEU A 212 -12.23 30.86 -8.50
N ASP A 213 -11.14 31.62 -8.43
CA ASP A 213 -11.14 33.06 -8.69
C ASP A 213 -10.48 33.32 -10.06
N GLY A 214 -11.32 33.52 -11.08
CA GLY A 214 -10.88 33.46 -12.46
C GLY A 214 -10.33 32.09 -12.84
N GLU A 215 -9.05 32.00 -13.19
CA GLU A 215 -8.35 30.74 -13.48
C GLU A 215 -7.53 30.19 -12.30
N LYS A 216 -7.52 30.89 -11.16
CA LYS A 216 -6.78 30.44 -9.99
C LYS A 216 -7.64 29.59 -9.07
N VAL A 217 -7.07 28.51 -8.58
CA VAL A 217 -7.68 27.62 -7.58
C VAL A 217 -7.58 28.28 -6.19
N VAL A 218 -8.73 28.53 -5.58
CA VAL A 218 -8.82 29.08 -4.21
C VAL A 218 -8.86 27.94 -3.20
N SER A 219 -9.72 26.95 -3.45
CA SER A 219 -9.88 25.77 -2.63
C SER A 219 -10.29 24.57 -3.45
N SER A 220 -10.11 23.37 -2.90
CA SER A 220 -10.56 22.14 -3.54
C SER A 220 -11.05 21.13 -2.52
N ASP A 221 -12.10 20.38 -2.89
CA ASP A 221 -12.60 19.22 -2.15
C ASP A 221 -12.54 17.96 -3.02
N LEU A 222 -12.06 16.88 -2.44
CA LEU A 222 -11.76 15.65 -3.13
C LEU A 222 -12.73 14.54 -2.68
N GLY A 223 -13.54 14.05 -3.63
CA GLY A 223 -14.44 12.91 -3.42
C GLY A 223 -13.83 11.63 -4.00
N ILE A 224 -13.61 10.65 -3.15
CA ILE A 224 -13.13 9.30 -3.51
C ILE A 224 -14.19 8.25 -3.19
N GLY A 225 -13.89 6.97 -3.37
CA GLY A 225 -14.81 5.87 -3.08
C GLY A 225 -15.61 5.36 -4.30
N TYR A 226 -15.50 6.00 -5.46
CA TYR A 226 -16.23 5.57 -6.67
C TYR A 226 -15.78 4.21 -7.19
N LEU A 227 -14.57 3.78 -6.85
CA LEU A 227 -14.05 2.45 -7.16
C LEU A 227 -13.82 1.62 -5.88
N HIS A 228 -14.52 1.95 -4.78
CA HIS A 228 -14.42 1.15 -3.57
C HIS A 228 -15.11 -0.21 -3.78
N ARG A 229 -14.30 -1.26 -3.84
CA ARG A 229 -14.72 -2.64 -4.13
C ARG A 229 -14.74 -3.54 -2.91
N SER A 230 -14.65 -2.95 -1.72
CA SER A 230 -14.62 -3.68 -0.45
C SER A 230 -13.49 -4.71 -0.36
N PHE A 231 -12.31 -4.38 -0.89
CA PHE A 231 -11.12 -5.26 -0.91
C PHE A 231 -10.87 -5.90 0.46
N GLU A 232 -10.87 -5.10 1.51
CA GLU A 232 -10.58 -5.58 2.86
C GLU A 232 -11.65 -6.57 3.35
N LYS A 233 -12.93 -6.27 3.14
CA LYS A 233 -14.04 -7.16 3.52
C LYS A 233 -14.05 -8.47 2.74
N HIS A 234 -13.77 -8.41 1.42
CA HIS A 234 -13.65 -9.61 0.60
C HIS A 234 -12.46 -10.46 1.03
N SER A 235 -11.31 -9.85 1.33
CA SER A 235 -10.12 -10.55 1.80
C SER A 235 -10.31 -11.26 3.15
N GLU A 236 -11.25 -10.78 3.98
CA GLU A 236 -11.65 -11.41 5.23
C GLU A 236 -12.67 -12.56 5.05
N SER A 237 -13.24 -12.69 3.86
CA SER A 237 -14.31 -13.63 3.53
C SER A 237 -13.86 -14.74 2.59
N ILE A 238 -12.57 -14.79 2.24
CA ILE A 238 -11.98 -15.75 1.31
C ILE A 238 -10.65 -16.25 1.89
N TYR A 239 -10.28 -17.48 1.52
CA TYR A 239 -9.01 -18.05 1.96
C TYR A 239 -7.78 -17.30 1.40
N TYR A 240 -6.65 -17.38 2.08
CA TYR A 240 -5.46 -16.57 1.81
C TYR A 240 -5.01 -16.56 0.35
N ASN A 241 -4.97 -17.70 -0.32
CA ASN A 241 -4.61 -17.75 -1.75
C ASN A 241 -5.68 -17.18 -2.68
N GLY A 242 -6.93 -17.09 -2.25
CA GLY A 242 -8.02 -16.50 -3.01
C GLY A 242 -7.96 -14.96 -3.08
N VAL A 243 -7.11 -14.32 -2.25
CA VAL A 243 -6.95 -12.87 -2.23
C VAL A 243 -6.09 -12.35 -3.40
N PHE A 244 -5.20 -13.17 -4.00
CA PHE A 244 -4.32 -12.73 -5.08
C PHE A 244 -5.01 -12.05 -6.27
N PRO A 245 -6.15 -12.53 -6.78
CA PRO A 245 -6.87 -11.80 -7.82
C PRO A 245 -7.30 -10.39 -7.44
N TYR A 246 -7.51 -10.13 -6.15
CA TYR A 246 -7.84 -8.80 -5.65
C TYR A 246 -6.59 -7.92 -5.50
N THR A 247 -5.45 -8.50 -5.05
CA THR A 247 -4.20 -7.74 -4.97
C THR A 247 -3.67 -7.34 -6.34
N ASP A 248 -3.87 -8.15 -7.39
CA ASP A 248 -3.57 -7.79 -8.78
C ASP A 248 -4.23 -6.47 -9.19
N ARG A 249 -5.41 -6.18 -8.66
CA ARG A 249 -6.26 -5.07 -9.05
C ARG A 249 -6.15 -3.84 -8.13
N LEU A 250 -5.20 -3.82 -7.22
CA LEU A 250 -4.82 -2.61 -6.48
C LEU A 250 -4.13 -1.64 -7.44
N ASN A 251 -2.82 -1.62 -7.50
CA ASN A 251 -2.12 -0.99 -8.62
C ASN A 251 -2.03 -2.00 -9.78
N TYR A 252 -2.97 -1.94 -10.69
CA TYR A 252 -3.06 -2.89 -11.81
C TYR A 252 -1.95 -2.73 -12.86
N VAL A 253 -1.20 -1.63 -12.83
CA VAL A 253 -0.06 -1.42 -13.72
C VAL A 253 1.19 -2.17 -13.24
N SER A 254 1.33 -2.35 -11.91
CA SER A 254 2.42 -3.11 -11.29
C SER A 254 1.94 -4.24 -10.36
N PRO A 255 1.11 -5.18 -10.82
CA PRO A 255 0.44 -6.17 -9.98
C PRO A 255 1.40 -7.16 -9.31
N LEU A 256 2.56 -7.44 -9.89
CA LEU A 256 3.55 -8.38 -9.32
C LEU A 256 4.11 -7.90 -7.99
N ILE A 257 4.28 -6.60 -7.82
CA ILE A 257 4.74 -6.02 -6.55
C ILE A 257 3.66 -6.16 -5.47
N ASN A 258 2.39 -5.93 -5.84
CA ASN A 258 1.27 -6.08 -4.92
C ASN A 258 1.16 -7.52 -4.39
N ASN A 259 1.26 -8.49 -5.29
CA ASN A 259 1.23 -9.90 -4.96
C ASN A 259 2.40 -10.30 -4.06
N ALA A 260 3.61 -9.80 -4.37
CA ALA A 260 4.80 -10.07 -3.56
C ALA A 260 4.67 -9.51 -2.14
N GLY A 261 4.13 -8.30 -1.98
CA GLY A 261 3.87 -7.70 -0.67
C GLY A 261 2.86 -8.49 0.16
N TYR A 262 1.74 -8.87 -0.43
CA TYR A 262 0.73 -9.68 0.26
C TYR A 262 1.28 -11.07 0.64
N ALA A 263 1.92 -11.78 -0.30
CA ALA A 263 2.51 -13.10 -0.04
C ALA A 263 3.54 -13.04 1.09
N ALA A 264 4.45 -12.07 1.05
CA ALA A 264 5.48 -11.89 2.08
C ALA A 264 4.88 -11.60 3.47
N THR A 265 3.75 -10.89 3.54
CA THR A 265 3.05 -10.66 4.82
C THR A 265 2.46 -11.96 5.39
N VAL A 266 1.85 -12.78 4.55
CA VAL A 266 1.32 -14.10 4.96
C VAL A 266 2.46 -15.05 5.33
N GLU A 267 3.56 -15.03 4.58
CA GLU A 267 4.78 -15.80 4.90
C GLU A 267 5.37 -15.39 6.27
N LYS A 268 5.40 -14.09 6.56
CA LYS A 268 5.81 -13.56 7.88
C LYS A 268 4.95 -14.13 9.01
N LEU A 269 3.62 -14.20 8.82
CA LEU A 269 2.70 -14.78 9.79
C LEU A 269 2.92 -16.30 9.96
N LEU A 270 3.17 -17.02 8.87
CA LEU A 270 3.48 -18.45 8.90
C LEU A 270 4.87 -18.74 9.48
N GLY A 271 5.76 -17.75 9.51
CA GLY A 271 7.17 -17.93 9.87
C GLY A 271 7.94 -18.75 8.85
N ILE A 272 7.60 -18.64 7.58
CA ILE A 272 8.31 -19.25 6.46
C ILE A 272 9.07 -18.21 5.67
N SER A 273 10.16 -18.62 5.04
CA SER A 273 10.92 -17.80 4.11
C SER A 273 10.86 -18.43 2.72
N ALA A 274 10.58 -17.64 1.70
CA ALA A 274 10.68 -18.10 0.31
C ALA A 274 12.11 -18.57 0.01
N THR A 275 12.27 -19.51 -0.93
CA THR A 275 13.58 -20.01 -1.36
C THR A 275 14.42 -18.89 -1.96
N GLU A 276 15.75 -19.01 -1.90
CA GLU A 276 16.66 -17.99 -2.42
C GLU A 276 16.39 -17.70 -3.91
N ARG A 277 16.23 -18.75 -4.73
CA ARG A 277 15.86 -18.58 -6.14
C ARG A 277 14.55 -17.80 -6.30
N CYS A 278 13.53 -18.14 -5.53
CA CYS A 278 12.24 -17.45 -5.57
C CYS A 278 12.35 -15.96 -5.21
N LYS A 279 13.16 -15.61 -4.21
CA LYS A 279 13.36 -14.21 -3.83
C LYS A 279 13.93 -13.38 -4.98
N TYR A 280 14.92 -13.92 -5.71
CA TYR A 280 15.46 -13.26 -6.91
C TYR A 280 14.46 -13.19 -8.05
N ILE A 281 13.65 -14.25 -8.29
CA ILE A 281 12.59 -14.21 -9.31
C ILE A 281 11.57 -13.13 -8.97
N ARG A 282 11.11 -13.07 -7.72
CA ARG A 282 10.19 -12.02 -7.26
C ARG A 282 10.80 -10.62 -7.44
N MET A 283 12.08 -10.44 -7.14
CA MET A 283 12.80 -9.19 -7.35
C MET A 283 12.82 -8.80 -8.83
N ILE A 284 13.25 -9.69 -9.73
CA ILE A 284 13.32 -9.45 -11.18
C ILE A 284 11.95 -9.06 -11.73
N MET A 285 10.93 -9.84 -11.39
CA MET A 285 9.57 -9.60 -11.87
C MET A 285 8.95 -8.31 -11.30
N SER A 286 9.28 -7.98 -10.06
CA SER A 286 8.85 -6.71 -9.43
C SER A 286 9.49 -5.50 -10.09
N GLU A 287 10.78 -5.57 -10.42
CA GLU A 287 11.46 -4.45 -11.08
C GLU A 287 11.04 -4.31 -12.56
N ILE A 288 10.76 -5.40 -13.29
CA ILE A 288 10.13 -5.34 -14.61
C ILE A 288 8.77 -4.63 -14.53
N SER A 289 7.98 -4.96 -13.53
CA SER A 289 6.66 -4.36 -13.28
C SER A 289 6.77 -2.87 -12.92
N ARG A 290 7.78 -2.48 -12.12
CA ARG A 290 8.08 -1.08 -11.77
C ARG A 290 8.44 -0.26 -13.01
N ILE A 291 9.28 -0.80 -13.89
CA ILE A 291 9.63 -0.14 -15.16
C ILE A 291 8.37 0.11 -15.99
N ALA A 292 7.50 -0.91 -16.13
CA ALA A 292 6.25 -0.78 -16.89
C ALA A 292 5.31 0.30 -16.31
N ASP A 293 5.27 0.43 -14.97
CA ASP A 293 4.47 1.43 -14.28
C ASP A 293 5.01 2.84 -14.52
N HIS A 294 6.30 3.07 -14.34
CA HIS A 294 6.92 4.38 -14.58
C HIS A 294 6.79 4.83 -16.04
N LEU A 295 6.98 3.91 -17.00
CA LEU A 295 6.75 4.19 -18.42
C LEU A 295 5.30 4.64 -18.67
N THR A 296 4.33 3.99 -18.05
CA THR A 296 2.90 4.34 -18.18
C THR A 296 2.62 5.71 -17.57
N CYS A 297 3.09 5.96 -16.35
CA CYS A 297 2.89 7.22 -15.64
C CYS A 297 3.46 8.41 -16.43
N ILE A 298 4.75 8.36 -16.76
CA ILE A 298 5.40 9.47 -17.45
C ILE A 298 4.81 9.66 -18.85
N GLY A 299 4.53 8.55 -19.55
CA GLY A 299 3.88 8.61 -20.87
C GLY A 299 2.53 9.33 -20.82
N ALA A 300 1.69 8.98 -19.84
CA ALA A 300 0.39 9.61 -19.68
C ALA A 300 0.50 11.12 -19.38
N VAL A 301 1.37 11.50 -18.45
CA VAL A 301 1.64 12.92 -18.14
C VAL A 301 2.12 13.69 -19.36
N ALA A 302 3.02 13.09 -20.16
CA ALA A 302 3.51 13.71 -21.39
C ALA A 302 2.39 13.91 -22.42
N MET A 303 1.51 12.92 -22.58
CA MET A 303 0.35 13.00 -23.46
C MET A 303 -0.61 14.12 -23.05
N GLU A 304 -0.89 14.27 -21.76
CA GLU A 304 -1.78 15.33 -21.23
C GLU A 304 -1.22 16.74 -21.47
N MET A 305 0.10 16.87 -21.50
CA MET A 305 0.77 18.11 -21.88
C MET A 305 0.96 18.28 -23.40
N GLY A 306 0.37 17.37 -24.21
CA GLY A 306 0.42 17.43 -25.67
C GLY A 306 1.61 16.74 -26.32
N ALA A 307 2.49 16.07 -25.55
CA ALA A 307 3.67 15.37 -26.08
C ALA A 307 3.34 13.92 -26.49
N MET A 308 2.45 13.76 -27.46
CA MET A 308 1.95 12.46 -27.94
C MET A 308 3.09 11.52 -28.40
N THR A 309 4.13 12.05 -29.04
CA THR A 309 5.27 11.23 -29.50
C THR A 309 5.99 10.56 -28.35
N ALA A 310 6.22 11.27 -27.26
CA ALA A 310 6.86 10.70 -26.07
C ALA A 310 6.00 9.59 -25.43
N PHE A 311 4.67 9.80 -25.40
CA PHE A 311 3.72 8.76 -24.98
C PHE A 311 3.83 7.49 -25.82
N LEU A 312 3.89 7.60 -27.15
CA LEU A 312 3.98 6.45 -28.05
C LEU A 312 5.29 5.67 -27.85
N TYR A 313 6.43 6.35 -27.67
CA TYR A 313 7.71 5.70 -27.34
C TYR A 313 7.63 4.93 -26.01
N PHE A 314 7.03 5.52 -24.99
CA PHE A 314 6.87 4.83 -23.71
C PHE A 314 5.87 3.68 -23.75
N MET A 315 4.79 3.79 -24.55
CA MET A 315 3.89 2.66 -24.76
C MET A 315 4.59 1.50 -25.49
N GLN A 316 5.45 1.81 -26.47
CA GLN A 316 6.28 0.80 -27.13
C GLN A 316 7.26 0.13 -26.14
N ALA A 317 7.92 0.90 -25.29
CA ALA A 317 8.81 0.38 -24.26
C ALA A 317 8.05 -0.50 -23.25
N ARG A 318 6.83 -0.10 -22.86
CA ARG A 318 5.96 -0.89 -21.98
C ARG A 318 5.57 -2.23 -22.60
N GLU A 319 5.30 -2.28 -23.90
CA GLU A 319 5.00 -3.53 -24.59
C GLU A 319 6.16 -4.52 -24.48
N TYR A 320 7.43 -4.07 -24.56
CA TYR A 320 8.57 -4.94 -24.34
C TYR A 320 8.58 -5.55 -22.93
N MET A 321 8.14 -4.83 -21.91
CA MET A 321 8.01 -5.34 -20.54
C MET A 321 6.84 -6.31 -20.41
N TYR A 322 5.70 -6.02 -21.03
CA TYR A 322 4.53 -6.89 -21.00
C TYR A 322 4.77 -8.23 -21.71
N GLU A 323 5.53 -8.26 -22.80
CA GLU A 323 5.93 -9.50 -23.46
C GLU A 323 6.75 -10.41 -22.51
N LEU A 324 7.63 -9.82 -21.68
CA LEU A 324 8.39 -10.59 -20.67
C LEU A 324 7.48 -11.10 -19.56
N ILE A 325 6.54 -10.29 -19.10
CA ILE A 325 5.60 -10.67 -18.08
C ILE A 325 4.69 -11.80 -18.58
N GLU A 326 4.16 -11.68 -19.79
CA GLU A 326 3.31 -12.67 -20.43
C GLU A 326 4.02 -14.02 -20.61
N GLU A 327 5.30 -14.01 -20.99
CA GLU A 327 6.09 -15.21 -21.17
C GLU A 327 6.22 -16.04 -19.88
N VAL A 328 6.37 -15.37 -18.73
CA VAL A 328 6.53 -16.03 -17.42
C VAL A 328 5.20 -16.40 -16.78
N THR A 329 4.20 -15.54 -16.94
CA THR A 329 2.96 -15.62 -16.15
C THR A 329 1.75 -16.12 -16.94
N GLY A 330 1.79 -15.96 -18.28
CA GLY A 330 0.69 -16.23 -19.18
C GLY A 330 -0.35 -15.10 -19.29
N ALA A 331 -0.09 -13.96 -18.65
CA ALA A 331 -0.98 -12.79 -18.70
C ALA A 331 -0.18 -11.49 -18.67
N ARG A 332 -0.75 -10.40 -19.22
CA ARG A 332 -0.10 -9.09 -19.32
C ARG A 332 -0.37 -8.18 -18.12
N VAL A 333 -1.57 -8.24 -17.54
CA VAL A 333 -2.03 -7.27 -16.53
C VAL A 333 -2.46 -7.95 -15.23
N THR A 334 -3.46 -8.81 -15.23
CA THR A 334 -3.94 -9.52 -14.04
C THR A 334 -3.29 -10.90 -13.94
N ILE A 335 -2.25 -11.00 -13.18
CA ILE A 335 -1.19 -11.98 -13.36
C ILE A 335 -1.28 -13.14 -12.39
N SER A 336 -1.53 -12.86 -11.09
CA SER A 336 -1.58 -13.86 -10.01
C SER A 336 -0.46 -14.93 -10.08
N TYR A 337 0.79 -14.48 -10.27
CA TYR A 337 1.96 -15.34 -10.44
C TYR A 337 2.61 -15.73 -9.12
N VAL A 338 2.74 -14.78 -8.20
CA VAL A 338 3.29 -15.01 -6.87
C VAL A 338 2.29 -15.84 -6.04
N ARG A 339 2.81 -16.73 -5.21
CA ARG A 339 2.05 -17.57 -4.28
C ARG A 339 2.65 -17.45 -2.89
N VAL A 340 1.88 -17.75 -1.86
CA VAL A 340 2.44 -17.91 -0.52
C VAL A 340 3.45 -19.06 -0.55
N GLY A 341 4.68 -18.77 -0.13
CA GLY A 341 5.80 -19.72 -0.14
C GLY A 341 6.59 -19.79 -1.44
N GLY A 342 6.20 -19.06 -2.51
CA GLY A 342 6.95 -19.09 -3.75
C GLY A 342 6.31 -18.39 -4.93
N VAL A 343 6.51 -18.95 -6.12
CA VAL A 343 5.94 -18.51 -7.39
C VAL A 343 5.33 -19.70 -8.14
N LYS A 344 4.40 -19.42 -9.05
CA LYS A 344 3.65 -20.42 -9.82
C LYS A 344 4.55 -21.36 -10.63
N GLY A 345 5.65 -20.84 -11.17
CA GLY A 345 6.59 -21.60 -12.01
C GLY A 345 7.92 -20.89 -12.12
N ASP A 346 8.95 -21.61 -12.56
CA ASP A 346 10.30 -21.06 -12.80
C ASP A 346 10.34 -20.21 -14.07
N LEU A 347 11.43 -19.47 -14.23
CA LEU A 347 11.69 -18.70 -15.43
C LEU A 347 11.93 -19.63 -16.65
N PRO A 348 11.38 -19.30 -17.83
CA PRO A 348 11.61 -20.09 -19.04
C PRO A 348 13.07 -20.16 -19.44
N PRO A 349 13.52 -21.23 -20.12
CA PRO A 349 14.90 -21.33 -20.63
C PRO A 349 15.24 -20.13 -21.53
N GLY A 350 16.43 -19.54 -21.33
CA GLY A 350 16.89 -18.38 -22.10
C GLY A 350 16.18 -17.07 -21.78
N PHE A 351 15.42 -16.99 -20.69
CA PHE A 351 14.69 -15.78 -20.28
C PHE A 351 15.64 -14.60 -20.01
N GLU A 352 16.77 -14.84 -19.34
CA GLU A 352 17.77 -13.80 -19.05
C GLU A 352 18.24 -13.07 -20.31
N GLN A 353 18.58 -13.81 -21.38
CA GLN A 353 19.04 -13.22 -22.65
C GLN A 353 17.93 -12.35 -23.27
N ARG A 354 16.68 -12.81 -23.20
CA ARG A 354 15.54 -12.05 -23.72
C ARG A 354 15.29 -10.78 -22.90
N VAL A 355 15.41 -10.86 -21.58
CA VAL A 355 15.32 -9.68 -20.70
C VAL A 355 16.39 -8.66 -21.07
N HIS A 356 17.66 -9.05 -21.18
CA HIS A 356 18.73 -8.14 -21.56
C HIS A 356 18.50 -7.50 -22.94
N ALA A 357 18.01 -8.26 -23.91
CA ALA A 357 17.69 -7.74 -25.24
C ALA A 357 16.55 -6.71 -25.19
N LYS A 358 15.49 -6.96 -24.41
CA LYS A 358 14.36 -6.05 -24.24
C LYS A 358 14.75 -4.79 -23.45
N LEU A 359 15.51 -4.94 -22.36
CA LEU A 359 16.00 -3.78 -21.57
C LEU A 359 16.87 -2.84 -22.42
N LYS A 360 17.66 -3.38 -23.37
CA LYS A 360 18.40 -2.54 -24.31
C LYS A 360 17.48 -1.69 -25.19
N LYS A 361 16.34 -2.26 -25.64
CA LYS A 361 15.33 -1.51 -26.41
C LYS A 361 14.66 -0.45 -25.54
N VAL A 362 14.20 -0.82 -24.32
CA VAL A 362 13.59 0.13 -23.37
C VAL A 362 14.53 1.30 -23.09
N ARG A 363 15.82 1.03 -22.83
CA ARG A 363 16.81 2.09 -22.63
C ARG A 363 16.98 3.01 -23.85
N HIS A 364 16.81 2.47 -25.06
CA HIS A 364 16.78 3.29 -26.27
C HIS A 364 15.60 4.26 -26.27
N GLU A 365 14.39 3.76 -26.01
CA GLU A 365 13.18 4.60 -25.97
C GLU A 365 13.26 5.66 -24.86
N ILE A 366 13.77 5.31 -23.67
CA ILE A 366 14.01 6.26 -22.58
C ILE A 366 14.95 7.39 -23.04
N LYS A 367 16.03 7.08 -23.75
CA LYS A 367 16.97 8.08 -24.27
C LYS A 367 16.34 8.99 -25.33
N GLU A 368 15.47 8.45 -26.20
CA GLU A 368 14.75 9.28 -27.19
C GLU A 368 13.77 10.23 -26.47
N VAL A 369 13.05 9.77 -25.46
CA VAL A 369 12.18 10.64 -24.67
C VAL A 369 12.95 11.69 -23.88
N HIS A 370 14.12 11.35 -23.34
CA HIS A 370 15.01 12.35 -22.73
C HIS A 370 15.39 13.49 -23.69
N LYS A 371 15.68 13.17 -24.97
CA LYS A 371 15.96 14.18 -25.98
C LYS A 371 14.76 15.07 -26.29
N LEU A 372 13.54 14.48 -26.28
CA LEU A 372 12.31 15.18 -26.61
C LEU A 372 11.82 16.08 -25.47
N LEU A 373 11.89 15.63 -24.21
CA LEU A 373 11.24 16.27 -23.08
C LEU A 373 12.19 17.01 -22.13
N THR A 374 13.27 16.37 -21.67
CA THR A 374 14.04 16.84 -20.51
C THR A 374 14.57 18.27 -20.63
N ARG A 375 14.96 18.68 -21.83
CA ARG A 375 15.45 20.05 -22.10
C ARG A 375 14.49 20.87 -22.98
N ASN A 376 13.30 20.36 -23.20
CA ASN A 376 12.27 21.09 -23.96
C ASN A 376 11.73 22.22 -23.10
N ARG A 377 11.87 23.45 -23.59
CA ARG A 377 11.46 24.64 -22.85
C ARG A 377 9.99 24.60 -22.45
N ILE A 378 9.08 24.17 -23.33
CA ILE A 378 7.65 24.10 -23.03
C ILE A 378 7.40 23.11 -21.90
N PHE A 379 8.05 21.93 -21.95
CA PHE A 379 7.93 20.92 -20.90
C PHE A 379 8.46 21.44 -19.57
N VAL A 380 9.63 22.06 -19.58
CA VAL A 380 10.25 22.64 -18.38
C VAL A 380 9.36 23.74 -17.78
N ASP A 381 8.89 24.70 -18.60
CA ASP A 381 8.01 25.80 -18.15
C ASP A 381 6.66 25.28 -17.59
N ARG A 382 6.19 24.11 -18.05
CA ARG A 382 4.93 23.49 -17.58
C ARG A 382 5.10 22.55 -16.38
N THR A 383 6.30 22.25 -15.95
CA THR A 383 6.58 21.23 -14.93
C THR A 383 7.43 21.76 -13.77
N GLN A 384 8.37 22.68 -14.01
CA GLN A 384 9.15 23.30 -12.95
C GLN A 384 8.29 24.26 -12.14
N HIS A 385 8.40 24.15 -10.82
CA HIS A 385 7.64 24.94 -9.85
C HIS A 385 6.11 24.80 -9.96
N VAL A 386 5.62 23.77 -10.65
CA VAL A 386 4.21 23.44 -10.76
C VAL A 386 3.91 22.20 -9.90
N GLY A 387 2.78 22.23 -9.19
CA GLY A 387 2.38 21.12 -8.33
C GLY A 387 3.36 20.83 -7.19
N VAL A 388 3.97 21.89 -6.64
CA VAL A 388 4.98 21.79 -5.58
C VAL A 388 4.35 21.33 -4.28
N ILE A 389 5.06 20.44 -3.57
CA ILE A 389 4.77 20.13 -2.17
C ILE A 389 6.05 20.23 -1.36
N SER A 390 5.96 20.86 -0.18
CA SER A 390 7.10 20.99 0.71
C SER A 390 7.51 19.64 1.30
N LYS A 391 8.76 19.53 1.72
CA LYS A 391 9.28 18.33 2.40
C LYS A 391 8.49 18.03 3.68
N GLU A 392 8.17 19.05 4.45
CA GLU A 392 7.45 18.99 5.71
C GLU A 392 6.02 18.50 5.49
N ASP A 393 5.32 19.04 4.50
CA ASP A 393 3.97 18.59 4.15
C ASP A 393 3.99 17.16 3.60
N ALA A 394 4.94 16.81 2.73
CA ALA A 394 5.07 15.45 2.20
C ALA A 394 5.25 14.41 3.32
N ILE A 395 6.05 14.71 4.34
CA ILE A 395 6.23 13.85 5.53
C ILE A 395 4.94 13.81 6.35
N SER A 396 4.30 14.95 6.60
CA SER A 396 3.08 15.05 7.41
C SER A 396 1.87 14.35 6.75
N TYR A 397 1.81 14.35 5.40
CA TYR A 397 0.84 13.57 4.64
C TYR A 397 1.29 12.11 4.41
N SER A 398 2.41 11.68 4.97
CA SER A 398 2.92 10.30 4.81
C SER A 398 3.18 9.89 3.36
N PHE A 399 3.71 10.80 2.55
CA PHE A 399 4.16 10.50 1.20
C PHE A 399 5.33 9.54 1.25
N THR A 400 5.42 8.68 0.26
CA THR A 400 6.49 7.68 0.11
C THR A 400 6.88 7.57 -1.36
N GLY A 401 7.90 6.78 -1.66
CA GLY A 401 8.31 6.51 -3.04
C GLY A 401 8.78 7.75 -3.81
N PRO A 402 8.57 7.77 -5.14
CA PRO A 402 9.00 8.86 -6.01
C PRO A 402 8.49 10.25 -5.58
N MET A 403 7.29 10.30 -4.99
CA MET A 403 6.70 11.55 -4.50
C MET A 403 7.50 12.16 -3.34
N LEU A 404 7.91 11.34 -2.37
CA LEU A 404 8.72 11.79 -1.23
C LEU A 404 10.15 12.08 -1.68
N ARG A 405 10.72 11.25 -2.55
CA ARG A 405 12.08 11.43 -3.09
C ARG A 405 12.21 12.72 -3.90
N ALA A 406 11.19 13.10 -4.66
CA ALA A 406 11.16 14.38 -5.37
C ALA A 406 11.27 15.59 -4.42
N CYS A 407 10.82 15.46 -3.14
CA CYS A 407 10.92 16.50 -2.11
C CYS A 407 12.26 16.51 -1.36
N GLY A 408 13.29 15.82 -1.83
CA GLY A 408 14.61 15.82 -1.21
C GLY A 408 14.77 14.89 0.00
N VAL A 409 13.97 13.83 0.09
CA VAL A 409 14.09 12.82 1.15
C VAL A 409 14.61 11.52 0.58
N GLU A 410 15.81 11.12 1.01
CA GLU A 410 16.43 9.86 0.62
C GLU A 410 15.85 8.71 1.45
N TYR A 411 14.71 8.20 1.01
CA TYR A 411 14.04 7.07 1.65
C TYR A 411 13.52 6.07 0.63
N ASP A 412 13.91 4.80 0.80
CA ASP A 412 13.45 3.67 0.01
C ASP A 412 13.38 2.43 0.91
N ILE A 413 12.23 1.76 0.93
CA ILE A 413 12.00 0.57 1.77
C ILE A 413 12.97 -0.56 1.42
N ARG A 414 13.35 -0.69 0.16
CA ARG A 414 14.29 -1.72 -0.29
C ARG A 414 15.67 -1.60 0.38
N LYS A 415 16.05 -0.39 0.84
CA LYS A 415 17.27 -0.13 1.62
C LYS A 415 17.02 -0.01 3.12
N ALA A 416 15.94 0.69 3.52
CA ALA A 416 15.63 0.93 4.92
C ALA A 416 15.16 -0.34 5.66
N PHE A 417 14.35 -1.17 4.99
CA PHE A 417 13.79 -2.43 5.50
C PHE A 417 13.87 -3.52 4.42
N PRO A 418 15.08 -4.04 4.13
CA PRO A 418 15.29 -4.96 3.02
C PRO A 418 14.42 -6.21 3.09
N TYR A 419 13.88 -6.60 1.94
CA TYR A 419 13.10 -7.83 1.71
C TYR A 419 13.56 -8.48 0.40
N SER A 420 13.25 -9.75 0.18
CA SER A 420 13.54 -10.48 -1.06
C SER A 420 14.96 -10.27 -1.61
N ASN A 421 15.97 -10.24 -0.73
CA ASN A 421 17.40 -10.07 -1.05
C ASN A 421 17.78 -8.71 -1.69
N TYR A 422 16.99 -7.64 -1.49
CA TYR A 422 17.39 -6.29 -1.93
C TYR A 422 18.65 -5.76 -1.22
N ASP A 423 18.98 -6.29 -0.05
CA ASP A 423 20.24 -6.04 0.67
C ASP A 423 21.49 -6.59 -0.04
N GLN A 424 21.29 -7.49 -1.00
CA GLN A 424 22.38 -8.12 -1.76
C GLN A 424 22.65 -7.46 -3.11
N VAL A 425 21.88 -6.45 -3.49
CA VAL A 425 22.06 -5.71 -4.75
C VAL A 425 22.36 -4.25 -4.48
N ASN A 426 23.21 -3.67 -5.33
CA ASN A 426 23.57 -2.27 -5.23
C ASN A 426 22.76 -1.44 -6.21
N PHE A 427 22.15 -0.37 -5.71
CA PHE A 427 21.45 0.63 -6.51
C PHE A 427 21.48 1.98 -5.79
N GLU A 428 21.26 3.05 -6.50
CA GLU A 428 21.17 4.38 -5.94
C GLU A 428 19.70 4.78 -5.73
N ILE A 429 19.46 5.67 -4.76
CA ILE A 429 18.14 6.24 -4.53
C ILE A 429 18.14 7.62 -5.20
N PRO A 430 17.43 7.80 -6.34
CA PRO A 430 17.34 9.10 -6.97
C PRO A 430 16.52 10.06 -6.11
N VAL A 431 17.03 11.29 -5.92
CA VAL A 431 16.43 12.31 -5.07
C VAL A 431 16.33 13.62 -5.83
N GLY A 432 15.14 14.24 -5.83
CA GLY A 432 14.90 15.60 -6.32
C GLY A 432 15.18 16.65 -5.24
N GLN A 433 14.77 17.87 -5.48
CA GLN A 433 14.99 19.00 -4.55
C GLN A 433 13.73 19.85 -4.33
N ASN A 434 12.95 20.10 -5.39
CA ASN A 434 11.88 21.10 -5.38
C ASN A 434 10.49 20.53 -5.07
N GLY A 435 10.32 19.21 -5.15
CA GLY A 435 9.03 18.56 -4.94
C GLY A 435 7.97 18.91 -6.00
N ASP A 436 8.39 19.31 -7.20
CA ASP A 436 7.54 19.68 -8.33
C ASP A 436 7.35 18.52 -9.33
N ILE A 437 6.59 18.76 -10.39
CA ILE A 437 6.33 17.76 -11.44
C ILE A 437 7.62 17.37 -12.14
N TYR A 438 8.54 18.31 -12.38
CA TYR A 438 9.79 18.08 -13.08
C TYR A 438 10.71 17.13 -12.30
N ASP A 439 10.84 17.34 -10.99
CA ASP A 439 11.62 16.45 -10.13
C ASP A 439 11.00 15.05 -10.05
N ARG A 440 9.66 14.94 -9.98
CA ARG A 440 8.95 13.64 -10.05
C ARG A 440 9.23 12.91 -11.36
N TYR A 441 9.29 13.64 -12.47
CA TYR A 441 9.66 13.10 -13.76
C TYR A 441 11.10 12.57 -13.75
N LEU A 442 12.07 13.37 -13.31
CA LEU A 442 13.48 12.99 -13.27
C LEU A 442 13.73 11.79 -12.35
N VAL A 443 13.14 11.79 -11.16
CA VAL A 443 13.25 10.67 -10.20
C VAL A 443 12.75 9.37 -10.83
N ARG A 444 11.58 9.36 -11.48
CA ARG A 444 11.07 8.14 -12.12
C ARG A 444 11.91 7.70 -13.31
N MET A 445 12.45 8.63 -14.09
CA MET A 445 13.37 8.30 -15.19
C MET A 445 14.61 7.59 -14.69
N GLU A 446 15.21 8.07 -13.59
CA GLU A 446 16.39 7.44 -13.00
C GLU A 446 16.03 6.12 -12.28
N GLU A 447 14.88 6.03 -11.64
CA GLU A 447 14.41 4.77 -11.03
C GLU A 447 14.29 3.63 -12.04
N MET A 448 13.91 3.91 -13.28
CA MET A 448 13.91 2.88 -14.34
C MET A 448 15.31 2.36 -14.65
N GLU A 449 16.32 3.22 -14.69
CA GLU A 449 17.71 2.79 -14.88
C GLU A 449 18.22 1.97 -13.69
N GLN A 450 17.90 2.40 -12.45
CA GLN A 450 18.26 1.65 -11.26
C GLN A 450 17.56 0.28 -11.22
N SER A 451 16.30 0.20 -11.63
CA SER A 451 15.58 -1.08 -11.78
C SER A 451 16.24 -2.01 -12.79
N MET A 452 16.72 -1.48 -13.92
CA MET A 452 17.49 -2.27 -14.89
C MET A 452 18.80 -2.80 -14.30
N HIS A 453 19.50 -2.00 -13.49
CA HIS A 453 20.71 -2.42 -12.77
C HIS A 453 20.42 -3.52 -11.76
N ILE A 454 19.33 -3.40 -11.01
CA ILE A 454 18.89 -4.43 -10.06
C ILE A 454 18.60 -5.75 -10.79
N ILE A 455 17.86 -5.71 -11.90
CA ILE A 455 17.55 -6.91 -12.70
C ILE A 455 18.83 -7.61 -13.17
N GLN A 456 19.81 -6.86 -13.67
CA GLN A 456 21.08 -7.43 -14.12
C GLN A 456 21.85 -8.12 -12.99
N GLN A 457 21.97 -7.47 -11.83
CA GLN A 457 22.63 -8.06 -10.66
C GLN A 457 21.87 -9.27 -10.11
N ALA A 458 20.52 -9.22 -10.13
CA ALA A 458 19.69 -10.31 -9.68
C ALA A 458 19.90 -11.59 -10.50
N PHE A 459 20.01 -11.50 -11.83
CA PHE A 459 20.34 -12.66 -12.68
C PHE A 459 21.73 -13.22 -12.38
N GLN A 460 22.73 -12.36 -12.19
CA GLN A 460 24.10 -12.78 -11.88
C GLN A 460 24.21 -13.51 -10.54
N ARG A 461 23.37 -13.19 -9.57
CA ARG A 461 23.43 -13.72 -8.21
C ARG A 461 22.41 -14.84 -7.95
N MET A 462 21.44 -15.00 -8.85
CA MET A 462 20.35 -15.97 -8.66
C MET A 462 20.87 -17.40 -8.67
N PRO A 463 20.72 -18.16 -7.56
CA PRO A 463 21.14 -19.54 -7.51
C PRO A 463 20.19 -20.45 -8.30
N GLN A 464 20.66 -21.64 -8.62
CA GLN A 464 19.77 -22.72 -9.03
C GLN A 464 19.03 -23.27 -7.82
N GLY A 465 17.87 -23.87 -8.02
CA GLY A 465 17.11 -24.49 -6.95
C GLY A 465 15.61 -24.36 -7.10
N ALA A 466 14.91 -24.69 -6.04
CA ALA A 466 13.45 -24.67 -5.97
C ALA A 466 12.87 -23.24 -5.97
N VAL A 467 11.69 -23.09 -6.54
CA VAL A 467 10.94 -21.82 -6.61
C VAL A 467 9.75 -21.76 -5.64
N MET A 468 9.50 -22.85 -4.92
CA MET A 468 8.49 -22.94 -3.84
C MET A 468 9.12 -23.58 -2.61
N VAL A 469 8.68 -23.17 -1.43
CA VAL A 469 9.17 -23.70 -0.16
C VAL A 469 8.71 -25.14 0.04
N ASP A 470 9.65 -26.05 0.33
CA ASP A 470 9.38 -27.40 0.82
C ASP A 470 9.78 -27.51 2.28
N PHE A 471 8.84 -27.87 3.07
CA PHE A 471 9.09 -28.20 4.45
C PHE A 471 8.94 -29.72 4.63
N GLU A 472 10.04 -30.47 4.56
CA GLU A 472 10.05 -31.86 4.99
C GLU A 472 9.99 -31.92 6.53
N GLY A 473 8.76 -31.90 7.03
CA GLY A 473 8.43 -32.77 8.13
C GLY A 473 8.79 -32.39 9.54
N LYS A 474 8.81 -31.15 10.00
CA LYS A 474 8.60 -30.92 11.43
C LYS A 474 7.35 -30.08 11.64
N GLU A 475 6.24 -30.77 11.88
CA GLU A 475 5.03 -30.12 12.39
C GLU A 475 5.36 -29.45 13.73
N ILE A 476 4.86 -28.25 13.92
CA ILE A 476 4.87 -27.60 15.24
C ILE A 476 4.06 -28.52 16.15
N PRO A 477 4.62 -29.04 17.26
CA PRO A 477 3.90 -29.95 18.16
C PRO A 477 2.56 -29.35 18.57
N ALA A 478 1.52 -30.19 18.61
CA ALA A 478 0.16 -29.75 18.94
C ALA A 478 0.08 -28.98 20.28
N GLU A 479 0.90 -29.33 21.24
CA GLU A 479 1.07 -28.62 22.52
C GLU A 479 1.55 -27.16 22.32
N LYS A 480 2.52 -26.95 21.43
CA LYS A 480 2.98 -25.60 21.08
C LYS A 480 1.96 -24.84 20.22
N MET A 481 1.14 -25.55 19.43
CA MET A 481 0.04 -24.93 18.70
C MET A 481 -1.09 -24.45 19.61
N ALA A 482 -1.39 -25.16 20.69
CA ALA A 482 -2.39 -24.75 21.68
C ALA A 482 -1.99 -23.45 22.40
N ASP A 483 -0.70 -23.27 22.71
CA ASP A 483 -0.17 -22.05 23.29
C ASP A 483 -0.14 -20.89 22.30
N LEU A 484 0.03 -21.13 21.01
CA LEU A 484 -0.10 -20.15 19.95
C LEU A 484 -1.51 -19.59 19.83
N GLY A 485 -2.50 -20.27 20.43
CA GLY A 485 -3.92 -19.91 20.41
C GLY A 485 -4.30 -18.77 21.38
N LYS A 486 -3.45 -18.37 22.31
CA LYS A 486 -3.73 -17.28 23.25
C LYS A 486 -3.24 -15.97 22.64
N PHE A 487 -4.17 -15.17 22.15
CA PHE A 487 -3.91 -13.84 21.61
C PHE A 487 -3.23 -12.99 22.72
N GLY A 488 -2.01 -12.53 22.45
CA GLY A 488 -1.29 -11.61 23.35
C GLY A 488 -0.32 -12.25 24.35
N GLN A 489 -0.21 -13.58 24.47
CA GLN A 489 0.61 -14.19 25.52
C GLN A 489 1.80 -15.06 25.07
N THR A 490 2.04 -15.19 23.74
CA THR A 490 3.01 -16.19 23.25
C THR A 490 3.96 -15.69 22.17
N HIS A 491 4.25 -14.38 22.20
CA HIS A 491 5.06 -13.74 21.17
C HIS A 491 6.47 -14.33 21.05
N ASP A 492 7.10 -14.63 22.21
CA ASP A 492 8.46 -15.19 22.23
C ASP A 492 8.51 -16.62 21.70
N LEU A 493 7.47 -17.42 21.97
CA LEU A 493 7.38 -18.81 21.50
C LEU A 493 7.25 -18.90 19.99
N LEU A 494 6.42 -18.04 19.38
CA LEU A 494 6.27 -17.97 17.92
C LEU A 494 7.56 -17.49 17.26
N HIS A 495 8.21 -16.49 17.84
CA HIS A 495 9.49 -15.99 17.35
C HIS A 495 10.58 -17.06 17.47
N GLN A 496 10.67 -17.76 18.60
CA GLN A 496 11.64 -18.83 18.81
C GLN A 496 11.42 -20.03 17.87
N VAL A 497 10.18 -20.47 17.69
CA VAL A 497 9.86 -21.62 16.83
C VAL A 497 10.03 -21.30 15.36
N ALA A 498 9.68 -20.08 14.94
CA ALA A 498 9.66 -19.75 13.51
C ALA A 498 10.97 -19.14 12.98
N VAL A 499 11.81 -18.56 13.84
CA VAL A 499 13.04 -17.86 13.43
C VAL A 499 14.32 -18.59 13.86
N THR A 500 14.29 -19.32 14.96
CA THR A 500 15.49 -19.98 15.51
C THR A 500 15.68 -21.42 15.09
N ASP A 501 14.64 -22.10 14.62
CA ASP A 501 14.77 -23.45 14.07
C ASP A 501 14.92 -23.41 12.53
N PRO A 502 16.15 -23.59 12.00
CA PRO A 502 16.38 -23.60 10.56
C PRO A 502 15.58 -24.67 9.82
N THR A 503 15.11 -25.70 10.54
CA THR A 503 14.28 -26.77 9.98
C THR A 503 12.84 -26.31 9.72
N LEU A 504 12.41 -25.19 10.31
CA LEU A 504 11.12 -24.56 10.07
C LEU A 504 11.15 -23.57 8.89
N LEU A 505 12.33 -23.26 8.35
CA LEU A 505 12.51 -22.27 7.28
C LEU A 505 12.53 -22.86 5.86
N GLY A 506 12.18 -24.10 5.67
CA GLY A 506 12.27 -24.76 4.37
C GLY A 506 13.72 -25.13 3.98
N SER A 507 13.90 -26.21 3.28
CA SER A 507 15.24 -26.60 2.84
C SER A 507 15.57 -25.99 1.48
N ASN A 508 16.74 -25.33 1.38
CA ASN A 508 17.31 -24.88 0.11
C ASN A 508 17.99 -26.01 -0.68
N LYS A 509 17.64 -27.27 -0.40
CA LYS A 509 18.24 -28.40 -1.12
C LYS A 509 17.74 -28.42 -2.58
N PRO A 510 18.64 -28.49 -3.57
CA PRO A 510 18.23 -28.61 -4.96
C PRO A 510 17.45 -29.92 -5.16
N TYR A 511 16.31 -29.83 -5.77
CA TYR A 511 15.50 -30.98 -6.17
C TYR A 511 16.01 -31.50 -7.50
N HIS A 512 16.41 -32.76 -7.58
CA HIS A 512 17.02 -33.33 -8.78
C HIS A 512 16.06 -33.46 -9.98
N ASP A 513 14.74 -33.53 -9.74
CA ASP A 513 13.77 -33.78 -10.82
C ASP A 513 12.55 -32.83 -10.81
N GLN A 514 12.49 -31.86 -9.91
CA GLN A 514 11.35 -30.93 -9.82
C GLN A 514 11.79 -29.57 -9.30
N VAL A 515 11.23 -28.55 -9.92
CA VAL A 515 11.45 -27.15 -9.64
C VAL A 515 10.84 -26.68 -8.30
N TYR A 516 10.32 -27.60 -7.48
CA TYR A 516 9.53 -27.28 -6.29
C TYR A 516 10.13 -27.89 -5.02
N ALA A 517 10.39 -27.05 -4.06
CA ALA A 517 10.49 -27.41 -2.66
C ALA A 517 9.08 -27.31 -2.03
N ARG A 518 8.68 -28.24 -1.18
CA ARG A 518 7.28 -28.42 -0.78
C ARG A 518 7.08 -28.23 0.72
N ASP A 519 6.38 -27.18 1.10
CA ASP A 519 5.80 -27.08 2.43
C ASP A 519 4.33 -27.56 2.37
N LYS A 520 3.99 -28.61 3.12
CA LYS A 520 2.64 -29.15 3.18
C LYS A 520 1.58 -28.13 3.59
N ARG A 521 1.99 -27.05 4.26
CA ARG A 521 1.09 -25.97 4.70
C ARG A 521 0.71 -25.02 3.58
N VAL A 522 1.51 -24.96 2.50
CA VAL A 522 1.33 -23.95 1.44
C VAL A 522 1.41 -24.52 0.03
N THR A 523 2.04 -25.68 -0.16
CA THR A 523 2.29 -26.25 -1.48
C THR A 523 1.50 -27.54 -1.70
N LEU A 524 0.78 -27.61 -2.82
CA LEU A 524 0.08 -28.80 -3.25
C LEU A 524 1.07 -29.93 -3.57
N PRO A 525 0.77 -31.20 -3.20
CA PRO A 525 1.58 -32.35 -3.58
C PRO A 525 1.61 -32.51 -5.11
N ALA A 526 2.65 -33.15 -5.62
CA ALA A 526 2.70 -33.50 -7.04
C ALA A 526 1.51 -34.37 -7.43
N LYS A 527 1.03 -34.21 -8.66
CA LYS A 527 -0.13 -34.93 -9.19
C LYS A 527 0.01 -36.44 -9.03
N GLU A 528 1.20 -36.98 -9.30
CA GLU A 528 1.51 -38.42 -9.15
C GLU A 528 1.40 -38.86 -7.68
N LYS A 529 1.88 -38.05 -6.72
CA LYS A 529 1.74 -38.34 -5.29
C LYS A 529 0.28 -38.23 -4.82
N THR A 530 -0.49 -37.29 -5.38
CA THR A 530 -1.89 -37.08 -5.06
C THR A 530 -2.73 -38.31 -5.42
N TYR A 531 -2.40 -38.99 -6.53
CA TYR A 531 -3.11 -40.20 -6.96
C TYR A 531 -2.42 -41.50 -6.54
N GLY A 532 -1.15 -41.46 -6.17
CA GLY A 532 -0.34 -42.63 -5.88
C GLY A 532 -0.09 -42.92 -4.39
N SER A 533 -0.45 -41.99 -3.49
CA SER A 533 -0.30 -42.19 -2.04
C SER A 533 -1.43 -41.54 -1.24
N ILE A 534 -1.78 -42.17 -0.12
CA ILE A 534 -2.82 -41.67 0.79
C ILE A 534 -2.40 -40.31 1.38
N GLU A 535 -1.15 -40.17 1.79
CA GLU A 535 -0.60 -38.93 2.35
C GLU A 535 -0.64 -37.78 1.33
N GLY A 536 -0.33 -38.07 0.06
CA GLY A 536 -0.43 -37.10 -1.03
C GLY A 536 -1.86 -36.62 -1.24
N LEU A 537 -2.81 -37.55 -1.26
CA LEU A 537 -4.24 -37.25 -1.36
C LEU A 537 -4.72 -36.42 -0.16
N MET A 538 -4.38 -36.82 1.06
CA MET A 538 -4.74 -36.07 2.28
C MET A 538 -4.16 -34.65 2.28
N ASN A 539 -2.90 -34.49 1.93
CA ASN A 539 -2.26 -33.17 1.86
C ASN A 539 -2.91 -32.27 0.80
N HIS A 540 -3.33 -32.85 -0.32
CA HIS A 540 -4.07 -32.11 -1.35
C HIS A 540 -5.43 -31.64 -0.80
N PHE A 541 -6.20 -32.52 -0.16
CA PHE A 541 -7.47 -32.16 0.48
C PHE A 541 -7.30 -31.07 1.53
N MET A 542 -6.29 -31.18 2.38
CA MET A 542 -6.00 -30.22 3.45
C MET A 542 -5.69 -28.81 2.96
N LEU A 543 -5.34 -28.64 1.69
CA LEU A 543 -5.06 -27.31 1.13
C LEU A 543 -6.21 -26.73 0.30
N ILE A 544 -7.11 -27.54 -0.24
CA ILE A 544 -8.13 -27.06 -1.19
C ILE A 544 -9.57 -27.14 -0.67
N MET A 545 -9.82 -27.96 0.35
CA MET A 545 -11.17 -28.08 0.92
C MET A 545 -11.56 -26.86 1.74
N GLU A 546 -12.81 -26.46 1.66
CA GLU A 546 -13.39 -25.42 2.51
C GLU A 546 -13.21 -25.75 3.99
N GLY A 547 -12.81 -24.77 4.79
CA GLY A 547 -12.48 -24.94 6.20
C GLY A 547 -11.09 -25.53 6.47
N TYR A 548 -10.31 -25.79 5.41
CA TYR A 548 -8.89 -26.13 5.44
C TYR A 548 -8.09 -25.07 4.68
N GLY A 549 -6.92 -25.39 4.17
CA GLY A 549 -6.09 -24.43 3.43
C GLY A 549 -4.92 -23.91 4.23
N ILE A 550 -4.41 -22.75 3.84
CA ILE A 550 -3.30 -22.08 4.53
C ILE A 550 -3.83 -21.52 5.85
N ARG A 551 -3.24 -21.95 6.98
CA ARG A 551 -3.65 -21.54 8.33
C ARG A 551 -2.46 -20.92 9.07
N PRO A 552 -2.25 -19.62 8.96
CA PRO A 552 -1.27 -18.94 9.80
C PRO A 552 -1.68 -19.06 11.28
N PRO A 553 -0.71 -19.17 12.20
CA PRO A 553 -1.02 -19.18 13.62
C PRO A 553 -1.71 -17.87 14.03
N ARG A 554 -2.42 -17.89 15.14
CA ARG A 554 -3.03 -16.69 15.70
C ARG A 554 -1.95 -15.63 15.96
N GLY A 555 -2.21 -14.43 15.50
CA GLY A 555 -1.26 -13.33 15.62
C GLY A 555 -1.52 -12.26 14.56
N GLU A 556 -0.59 -11.35 14.46
CA GLU A 556 -0.69 -10.23 13.53
C GLU A 556 0.68 -9.91 12.91
N GLY A 557 0.68 -9.35 11.72
CA GLY A 557 1.92 -8.95 11.06
C GLY A 557 1.69 -7.79 10.12
N TYR A 558 2.66 -6.90 10.06
CA TYR A 558 2.75 -5.85 9.05
C TYR A 558 4.00 -6.06 8.21
N LEU A 559 3.84 -5.95 6.92
CA LEU A 559 4.97 -5.90 6.00
C LEU A 559 4.67 -4.91 4.89
N ALA A 560 5.65 -4.09 4.58
CA ALA A 560 5.59 -3.13 3.49
C ALA A 560 6.62 -3.47 2.43
N VAL A 561 6.26 -3.19 1.17
CA VAL A 561 7.15 -3.27 0.01
C VAL A 561 7.20 -1.92 -0.70
N GLU A 562 8.30 -1.65 -1.38
CA GLU A 562 8.39 -0.48 -2.25
C GLU A 562 7.63 -0.79 -3.54
N ALA A 563 6.37 -0.34 -3.65
CA ALA A 563 5.63 -0.36 -4.90
C ALA A 563 6.12 0.75 -5.84
N ALA A 564 5.68 0.74 -7.10
CA ALA A 564 6.07 1.76 -8.06
C ALA A 564 5.67 3.18 -7.62
N ASN A 565 4.56 3.30 -6.90
CA ASN A 565 4.09 4.57 -6.34
C ASN A 565 4.68 4.89 -4.96
N GLY A 566 5.27 3.91 -4.27
CA GLY A 566 5.81 4.06 -2.94
C GLY A 566 5.45 2.91 -2.01
N GLU A 567 5.41 3.15 -0.70
CA GLU A 567 5.14 2.13 0.29
C GLU A 567 3.75 1.52 0.13
N LEU A 568 3.68 0.25 -0.23
CA LEU A 568 2.48 -0.58 -0.16
C LEU A 568 2.61 -1.51 1.04
N GLY A 569 1.75 -1.36 2.04
CA GLY A 569 1.77 -2.16 3.26
C GLY A 569 0.55 -3.05 3.41
N PHE A 570 0.75 -4.25 3.96
CA PHE A 570 -0.34 -5.12 4.39
C PHE A 570 -0.22 -5.39 5.88
N TYR A 571 -1.30 -5.12 6.61
CA TYR A 571 -1.46 -5.52 7.99
C TYR A 571 -2.51 -6.63 8.05
N ILE A 572 -2.12 -7.79 8.53
CA ILE A 572 -2.98 -8.97 8.57
C ILE A 572 -3.05 -9.49 10.01
N VAL A 573 -4.28 -9.73 10.47
CA VAL A 573 -4.56 -10.42 11.73
C VAL A 573 -5.10 -11.80 11.41
N SER A 574 -4.51 -12.83 12.00
CA SER A 574 -4.95 -14.23 11.88
C SER A 574 -5.54 -14.72 13.20
N ASP A 575 -6.63 -15.43 13.12
CA ASP A 575 -7.25 -16.16 14.25
C ASP A 575 -6.95 -17.66 14.24
N GLY A 576 -6.08 -18.13 13.32
CA GLY A 576 -5.72 -19.53 13.14
C GLY A 576 -6.61 -20.29 12.17
N THR A 577 -7.54 -19.62 11.49
CA THR A 577 -8.37 -20.19 10.43
C THR A 577 -7.72 -20.06 9.06
N ASP A 578 -8.34 -20.60 8.03
CA ASP A 578 -7.94 -20.49 6.63
C ASP A 578 -8.30 -19.16 5.98
N MET A 579 -9.00 -18.29 6.70
CA MET A 579 -9.34 -16.92 6.31
C MET A 579 -8.67 -15.92 7.25
N ALA A 580 -8.31 -14.78 6.74
CA ALA A 580 -7.75 -13.72 7.57
C ALA A 580 -8.85 -13.08 8.44
N TYR A 581 -8.59 -12.92 9.73
CA TYR A 581 -9.52 -12.22 10.62
C TYR A 581 -9.63 -10.74 10.24
N ARG A 582 -8.52 -10.09 9.88
CA ARG A 582 -8.46 -8.72 9.39
C ARG A 582 -7.39 -8.58 8.32
N VAL A 583 -7.72 -7.94 7.23
CA VAL A 583 -6.75 -7.52 6.22
C VAL A 583 -6.87 -6.00 6.05
N ARG A 584 -5.79 -5.30 6.30
CA ARG A 584 -5.65 -3.87 6.02
C ARG A 584 -4.64 -3.68 4.90
N CYS A 585 -4.98 -2.88 3.92
CA CYS A 585 -4.07 -2.45 2.86
C CYS A 585 -3.76 -0.96 3.03
N ARG A 586 -2.50 -0.62 3.19
CA ARG A 586 -1.97 0.76 3.15
C ARG A 586 -1.52 1.07 1.73
N PRO A 587 -2.28 1.81 0.93
CA PRO A 587 -1.89 2.20 -0.41
C PRO A 587 -1.15 3.54 -0.42
N PRO A 588 -0.10 3.74 -1.23
CA PRO A 588 0.58 5.02 -1.35
C PRO A 588 -0.30 6.12 -1.95
N CYS A 589 -1.15 5.79 -2.93
CA CYS A 589 -2.03 6.75 -3.61
C CYS A 589 -2.99 7.47 -2.66
N PHE A 590 -3.43 6.83 -1.58
CA PHE A 590 -4.33 7.43 -0.60
C PHE A 590 -3.71 8.67 0.07
N ALA A 591 -2.44 8.57 0.44
CA ALA A 591 -1.67 9.66 1.01
C ALA A 591 -1.51 10.82 0.00
N PHE A 592 -1.18 10.50 -1.24
CA PHE A 592 -0.96 11.52 -2.28
C PHE A 592 -2.22 12.30 -2.60
N VAL A 593 -3.36 11.62 -2.70
CA VAL A 593 -4.64 12.29 -2.98
C VAL A 593 -5.08 13.11 -1.76
N ALA A 594 -4.84 12.64 -0.54
CA ALA A 594 -5.10 13.44 0.67
C ALA A 594 -4.33 14.77 0.69
N GLY A 595 -3.07 14.78 0.24
CA GLY A 595 -2.24 15.98 0.15
C GLY A 595 -2.38 16.78 -1.16
N PHE A 596 -3.20 16.30 -2.11
CA PHE A 596 -3.29 16.91 -3.45
C PHE A 596 -3.76 18.36 -3.44
N HIS A 597 -4.69 18.73 -2.56
CA HIS A 597 -5.18 20.09 -2.42
C HIS A 597 -4.04 21.10 -2.17
N LYS A 598 -3.00 20.72 -1.42
CA LYS A 598 -1.81 21.55 -1.18
C LYS A 598 -1.00 21.83 -2.43
N MET A 599 -0.99 20.88 -3.38
CA MET A 599 -0.22 21.01 -4.62
C MET A 599 -0.89 21.91 -5.66
N ILE A 600 -2.21 22.13 -5.54
CA ILE A 600 -2.99 22.91 -6.52
C ILE A 600 -3.55 24.23 -5.98
N GLU A 601 -3.51 24.46 -4.68
CA GLU A 601 -3.95 25.71 -4.08
C GLU A 601 -3.11 26.89 -4.61
N GLY A 602 -3.77 27.91 -5.18
CA GLY A 602 -3.14 29.06 -5.82
C GLY A 602 -2.61 28.81 -7.24
N ALA A 603 -2.65 27.55 -7.74
CA ALA A 603 -2.27 27.22 -9.11
C ALA A 603 -3.37 27.57 -10.13
N GLN A 604 -3.04 27.51 -11.41
CA GLN A 604 -4.00 27.67 -12.48
C GLN A 604 -4.76 26.37 -12.76
N VAL A 605 -6.00 26.47 -13.26
CA VAL A 605 -6.81 25.29 -13.68
C VAL A 605 -6.01 24.39 -14.64
N ALA A 606 -5.23 24.98 -15.55
CA ALA A 606 -4.41 24.24 -16.51
C ALA A 606 -3.30 23.39 -15.85
N ASP A 607 -2.89 23.70 -14.63
CA ASP A 607 -1.83 22.99 -13.90
C ASP A 607 -2.36 21.79 -13.11
N ILE A 608 -3.67 21.70 -12.93
CA ILE A 608 -4.30 20.62 -12.15
C ILE A 608 -4.07 19.26 -12.83
N ILE A 609 -4.26 19.19 -14.14
CA ILE A 609 -4.14 17.95 -14.91
C ILE A 609 -2.71 17.37 -14.84
N PRO A 610 -1.65 18.12 -15.21
CA PRO A 610 -0.29 17.59 -15.10
C PRO A 610 0.13 17.32 -13.65
N THR A 611 -0.33 18.10 -12.68
CA THR A 611 -0.08 17.82 -11.25
C THR A 611 -0.71 16.50 -10.86
N PHE A 612 -1.98 16.27 -11.22
CA PHE A 612 -2.69 15.04 -10.92
C PHE A 612 -2.07 13.82 -11.62
N GLY A 613 -1.74 13.93 -12.91
CA GLY A 613 -1.03 12.88 -13.63
C GLY A 613 0.31 12.52 -13.00
N SER A 614 1.05 13.52 -12.50
CA SER A 614 2.37 13.33 -11.91
C SER A 614 2.38 12.53 -10.60
N ILE A 615 1.27 12.48 -9.86
CA ILE A 615 1.15 11.67 -8.64
C ILE A 615 0.93 10.18 -8.92
N ASN A 616 0.67 9.81 -10.18
CA ASN A 616 0.39 8.44 -10.60
C ASN A 616 -0.75 7.79 -9.81
N MET A 617 -1.87 8.51 -9.67
CA MET A 617 -3.03 7.99 -8.95
C MET A 617 -3.66 6.81 -9.70
N ILE A 618 -3.78 5.69 -9.01
CA ILE A 618 -4.49 4.50 -9.49
C ILE A 618 -5.72 4.29 -8.61
N ALA A 619 -6.90 4.47 -9.20
CA ALA A 619 -8.16 4.42 -8.45
C ALA A 619 -8.41 3.07 -7.75
N GLY A 620 -7.94 1.97 -8.36
CA GLY A 620 -8.04 0.64 -7.74
C GLY A 620 -7.18 0.47 -6.49
N GLU A 621 -6.09 1.21 -6.38
CA GLU A 621 -5.24 1.27 -5.20
C GLU A 621 -5.79 2.28 -4.17
N LEU A 622 -6.27 3.42 -4.64
CA LEU A 622 -6.81 4.50 -3.81
C LEU A 622 -8.01 4.03 -2.99
N ASP A 623 -9.01 3.47 -3.65
CA ASP A 623 -10.31 3.13 -3.05
C ASP A 623 -10.36 1.70 -2.48
N ARG A 624 -9.52 0.78 -2.96
CA ARG A 624 -9.40 -0.65 -2.55
C ARG A 624 -10.62 -1.53 -2.73
#